data_7093fa8eb2753f2d1cd8df046c88ffc7
#
_entry.id   7093fa8eb2753f2d1cd8df046c88ffc7
#
_cell.length_a   1.000
_cell.length_b   1.000
_cell.length_c   1.000
_cell.angle_alpha   90.00
_cell.angle_beta   90.00
_cell.angle_gamma   90.00
#
_symmetry.space_group_name_H-M   'P 1'
#
loop_
_entity.id
_entity.type
_entity.pdbx_description
1 polymer ?
#
loop_
_entity_poly.entity_id
_entity_poly.type
_entity_poly.pdbx_seq_one_letter_code
_entity_poly.pdbx_strand_id
1 'polypeptide(L)'
;MQTKHRKLLLALGTALACALAAPTIASAKERLVFGGGPAGGTFQVVANAIQTYDPIKDSEAYSVKAQSSAGSLENLRRVNTGRSDFGVVYSGHVFLGREGRLKNDKHKYENVLAVAYLYGAPAQLVVRKDAGIDSALDLEGKKVGVGNAGSGAFANCELFFTHLGIWDKIERNAMGYNDAAAAFGNNQLDAFWLFTAFPSGAVIMAAQTNDIALIDLRQDAIDSAFFEKYPYFSQLIVPAGTYKGVDEDVPSFQDSALWVANADVPEDVVYDMLSEDLHLILIHI
;
A
#
# COMPACT_ATOMS: atom_id res chain seq x y z
N MET A 1 -3.37 82.83 5.45
CA MET A 1 -2.77 81.87 4.45
C MET A 1 -2.15 80.65 5.09
N GLN A 2 -2.20 80.45 6.41
CA GLN A 2 -1.52 79.31 7.12
C GLN A 2 -2.39 78.08 7.42
N THR A 3 -3.71 78.18 7.28
CA THR A 3 -4.62 77.11 7.67
C THR A 3 -4.90 76.06 6.55
N LYS A 4 -4.61 76.37 5.29
CA LYS A 4 -4.82 75.43 4.16
C LYS A 4 -3.70 74.40 4.01
N HIS A 5 -2.48 74.76 4.39
CA HIS A 5 -1.34 73.81 4.28
C HIS A 5 -1.31 72.72 5.37
N ARG A 6 -1.90 72.97 6.56
CA ARG A 6 -1.97 72.00 7.65
C ARG A 6 -2.95 70.86 7.40
N LYS A 7 -4.03 71.14 6.63
CA LYS A 7 -5.03 70.10 6.27
C LYS A 7 -4.54 69.21 5.14
N LEU A 8 -3.64 69.71 4.27
CA LEU A 8 -3.09 68.95 3.16
C LEU A 8 -2.00 67.94 3.63
N LEU A 9 -1.23 68.31 4.65
CA LEU A 9 -0.22 67.44 5.24
C LEU A 9 -0.80 66.30 6.08
N LEU A 10 -1.96 66.51 6.75
CA LEU A 10 -2.65 65.44 7.46
C LEU A 10 -3.33 64.45 6.52
N ALA A 11 -3.81 64.89 5.35
CA ALA A 11 -4.43 64.00 4.37
C ALA A 11 -3.42 63.11 3.62
N LEU A 12 -2.17 63.58 3.43
CA LEU A 12 -1.09 62.75 2.84
C LEU A 12 -0.53 61.74 3.85
N GLY A 13 -0.51 62.02 5.15
CA GLY A 13 -0.02 61.14 6.20
C GLY A 13 -0.91 59.92 6.43
N THR A 14 -2.23 60.09 6.30
CA THR A 14 -3.21 59.00 6.43
C THR A 14 -3.30 58.09 5.20
N ALA A 15 -3.06 58.63 3.99
CA ALA A 15 -3.02 57.83 2.78
C ALA A 15 -1.79 56.89 2.67
N LEU A 16 -0.66 57.31 3.27
CA LEU A 16 0.60 56.51 3.24
C LEU A 16 0.59 55.41 4.31
N ALA A 17 -0.18 55.51 5.40
CA ALA A 17 -0.26 54.48 6.44
C ALA A 17 -1.17 53.31 6.05
N CYS A 18 -2.13 53.51 5.11
CA CYS A 18 -2.97 52.42 4.61
C CYS A 18 -2.34 51.55 3.50
N ALA A 19 -1.20 51.98 2.92
CA ALA A 19 -0.58 51.26 1.81
C ALA A 19 0.40 50.16 2.28
N LEU A 20 0.67 50.00 3.59
CA LEU A 20 1.61 49.03 4.15
C LEU A 20 0.95 47.82 4.84
N ALA A 21 -0.37 47.77 4.92
CA ALA A 21 -1.07 46.56 5.33
C ALA A 21 -1.46 45.74 4.10
N ALA A 22 -0.48 45.22 3.34
CA ALA A 22 -0.76 44.13 2.44
C ALA A 22 -1.23 42.96 3.32
N PRO A 23 -2.45 42.43 3.10
CA PRO A 23 -2.85 41.22 3.79
C PRO A 23 -1.79 40.15 3.45
N THR A 24 -1.07 39.65 4.43
CA THR A 24 -0.36 38.41 4.32
C THR A 24 -1.46 37.39 4.05
N ILE A 25 -1.64 37.01 2.80
CA ILE A 25 -2.46 35.85 2.43
C ILE A 25 -1.71 34.69 3.05
N ALA A 26 -2.13 34.25 4.22
CA ALA A 26 -1.71 32.98 4.77
C ALA A 26 -2.07 31.95 3.69
N SER A 27 -1.08 31.40 3.01
CA SER A 27 -1.30 30.31 2.06
C SER A 27 -2.03 29.21 2.81
N ALA A 28 -3.18 28.80 2.34
CA ALA A 28 -3.90 27.68 2.95
C ALA A 28 -3.00 26.44 2.82
N LYS A 29 -2.82 25.73 3.94
CA LYS A 29 -2.07 24.48 4.00
C LYS A 29 -2.58 23.51 2.93
N GLU A 30 -1.69 23.01 2.09
CA GLU A 30 -2.05 22.06 1.03
C GLU A 30 -2.56 20.75 1.65
N ARG A 31 -3.61 20.16 1.07
CA ARG A 31 -4.20 18.92 1.58
C ARG A 31 -3.84 17.78 0.64
N LEU A 32 -2.94 16.91 1.10
CA LEU A 32 -2.47 15.77 0.37
C LEU A 32 -3.15 14.49 0.85
N VAL A 33 -3.46 13.59 -0.07
CA VAL A 33 -4.09 12.29 0.22
C VAL A 33 -3.08 11.18 -0.04
N PHE A 34 -2.86 10.33 0.96
CA PHE A 34 -2.02 9.14 0.85
C PHE A 34 -2.88 7.87 0.82
N GLY A 35 -2.88 7.16 -0.32
CA GLY A 35 -3.59 5.89 -0.49
C GLY A 35 -2.90 4.76 0.28
N GLY A 36 -3.60 4.23 1.28
CA GLY A 36 -3.16 3.07 2.07
C GLY A 36 -3.63 1.74 1.48
N GLY A 37 -4.27 0.92 2.30
CA GLY A 37 -4.74 -0.41 1.90
C GLY A 37 -5.87 -0.92 2.78
N PRO A 38 -6.19 -2.21 2.67
CA PRO A 38 -7.18 -2.83 3.54
C PRO A 38 -6.67 -2.94 4.97
N ALA A 39 -7.60 -3.00 5.93
CA ALA A 39 -7.29 -3.24 7.33
C ALA A 39 -6.55 -4.57 7.52
N GLY A 40 -5.55 -4.59 8.40
CA GLY A 40 -4.68 -5.74 8.65
C GLY A 40 -3.51 -5.87 7.66
N GLY A 41 -3.41 -5.01 6.65
CA GLY A 41 -2.31 -4.95 5.68
C GLY A 41 -1.35 -3.79 5.92
N THR A 42 -0.07 -3.99 5.56
CA THR A 42 1.01 -3.03 5.80
C THR A 42 0.82 -1.70 5.05
N PHE A 43 0.17 -1.68 3.88
CA PHE A 43 -0.09 -0.43 3.15
C PHE A 43 -0.85 0.60 4.00
N GLN A 44 -1.85 0.14 4.79
CA GLN A 44 -2.60 1.02 5.68
C GLN A 44 -1.74 1.47 6.86
N VAL A 45 -0.87 0.60 7.38
CA VAL A 45 0.07 0.95 8.45
C VAL A 45 1.01 2.06 7.99
N VAL A 46 1.60 1.92 6.79
CA VAL A 46 2.47 2.95 6.18
C VAL A 46 1.74 4.28 6.04
N ALA A 47 0.54 4.29 5.46
CA ALA A 47 -0.23 5.52 5.26
C ALA A 47 -0.55 6.22 6.58
N ASN A 48 -0.90 5.46 7.61
CA ASN A 48 -1.17 6.00 8.95
C ASN A 48 0.10 6.54 9.61
N ALA A 49 1.22 5.83 9.48
CA ALA A 49 2.52 6.26 10.01
C ALA A 49 2.93 7.62 9.39
N ILE A 50 2.83 7.75 8.07
CA ILE A 50 3.12 9.00 7.36
C ILE A 50 2.20 10.14 7.83
N GLN A 51 0.90 9.89 7.98
CA GLN A 51 -0.04 10.91 8.47
C GLN A 51 0.29 11.40 9.88
N THR A 52 0.78 10.51 10.76
CA THR A 52 1.02 10.79 12.18
C THR A 52 2.46 11.15 12.52
N TYR A 53 3.36 11.02 11.57
CA TYR A 53 4.78 11.37 11.74
C TYR A 53 4.94 12.87 12.01
N ASP A 54 5.53 13.24 13.14
CA ASP A 54 5.53 14.62 13.64
C ASP A 54 6.04 15.66 12.62
N PRO A 55 7.15 15.48 11.89
CA PRO A 55 7.58 16.45 10.88
C PRO A 55 6.56 16.69 9.77
N ILE A 56 5.86 15.65 9.33
CA ILE A 56 4.79 15.74 8.31
C ILE A 56 3.52 16.37 8.91
N LYS A 57 3.11 15.90 10.08
CA LYS A 57 1.90 16.36 10.79
C LYS A 57 1.98 17.83 11.16
N ASP A 58 3.17 18.29 11.58
CA ASP A 58 3.41 19.66 12.05
C ASP A 58 3.88 20.60 10.93
N SER A 59 4.01 20.14 9.68
CA SER A 59 4.33 20.98 8.52
C SER A 59 3.35 22.14 8.37
N GLU A 60 3.85 23.34 8.13
CA GLU A 60 3.04 24.54 7.84
C GLU A 60 2.60 24.59 6.36
N ALA A 61 3.31 23.90 5.47
CA ALA A 61 3.07 23.92 4.03
C ALA A 61 1.93 22.99 3.61
N TYR A 62 1.87 21.78 4.19
CA TYR A 62 0.89 20.76 3.80
C TYR A 62 0.37 19.95 5.00
N SER A 63 -0.69 19.18 4.76
CA SER A 63 -1.21 18.16 5.67
C SER A 63 -1.50 16.89 4.90
N VAL A 64 -1.13 15.72 5.44
CA VAL A 64 -1.37 14.43 4.81
C VAL A 64 -2.53 13.72 5.47
N LYS A 65 -3.46 13.21 4.66
CA LYS A 65 -4.57 12.36 5.09
C LYS A 65 -4.37 10.95 4.57
N ALA A 66 -4.19 9.98 5.46
CA ALA A 66 -4.26 8.57 5.11
C ALA A 66 -5.68 8.18 4.69
N GLN A 67 -5.81 7.50 3.58
CA GLN A 67 -7.08 7.02 3.05
C GLN A 67 -7.00 5.52 2.76
N SER A 68 -7.92 4.76 3.34
CA SER A 68 -8.02 3.33 3.05
C SER A 68 -8.42 3.08 1.58
N SER A 69 -7.97 1.97 1.06
CA SER A 69 -8.25 1.51 -0.30
C SER A 69 -8.29 -0.03 -0.34
N ALA A 70 -8.65 -0.60 -1.48
CA ALA A 70 -8.46 -2.02 -1.71
C ALA A 70 -6.97 -2.41 -1.86
N GLY A 71 -6.06 -1.45 -2.02
CA GLY A 71 -4.62 -1.66 -2.14
C GLY A 71 -4.06 -1.25 -3.50
N SER A 72 -3.00 -1.95 -3.95
CA SER A 72 -2.11 -1.55 -5.04
C SER A 72 -2.80 -1.08 -6.33
N LEU A 73 -3.72 -1.86 -6.90
CA LEU A 73 -4.37 -1.47 -8.18
C LEU A 73 -5.33 -0.29 -8.02
N GLU A 74 -6.01 -0.17 -6.88
CA GLU A 74 -6.84 0.99 -6.62
C GLU A 74 -5.99 2.24 -6.41
N ASN A 75 -4.88 2.13 -5.66
CA ASN A 75 -3.94 3.23 -5.47
C ASN A 75 -3.32 3.68 -6.80
N LEU A 76 -2.91 2.74 -7.64
CA LEU A 76 -2.39 3.03 -8.99
C LEU A 76 -3.37 3.90 -9.78
N ARG A 77 -4.67 3.54 -9.77
CA ARG A 77 -5.72 4.31 -10.47
C ARG A 77 -5.96 5.68 -9.84
N ARG A 78 -6.02 5.74 -8.50
CA ARG A 78 -6.25 6.98 -7.76
C ARG A 78 -5.10 7.97 -7.95
N VAL A 79 -3.86 7.50 -7.82
CA VAL A 79 -2.67 8.33 -8.02
C VAL A 79 -2.58 8.81 -9.46
N ASN A 80 -2.79 7.94 -10.45
CA ASN A 80 -2.75 8.36 -11.86
C ASN A 80 -3.76 9.45 -12.21
N THR A 81 -4.90 9.51 -11.51
CA THR A 81 -5.98 10.48 -11.77
C THR A 81 -5.96 11.68 -10.82
N GLY A 82 -4.96 11.82 -9.94
CA GLY A 82 -4.88 12.88 -8.94
C GLY A 82 -5.95 12.79 -7.84
N ARG A 83 -6.64 11.64 -7.68
CA ARG A 83 -7.56 11.42 -6.55
C ARG A 83 -6.82 11.10 -5.25
N SER A 84 -5.59 10.67 -5.34
CA SER A 84 -4.61 10.60 -4.28
C SER A 84 -3.32 11.16 -4.81
N ASP A 85 -2.63 11.94 -3.98
CA ASP A 85 -1.34 12.54 -4.32
C ASP A 85 -0.24 11.50 -4.23
N PHE A 86 -0.35 10.61 -3.25
CA PHE A 86 0.56 9.52 -2.97
C PHE A 86 -0.18 8.20 -2.75
N GLY A 87 0.57 7.11 -2.74
CA GLY A 87 0.05 5.80 -2.37
C GLY A 87 1.12 4.72 -2.34
N VAL A 88 0.76 3.54 -1.84
CA VAL A 88 1.60 2.36 -1.93
C VAL A 88 1.12 1.46 -3.06
N VAL A 89 2.04 1.11 -3.98
CA VAL A 89 1.76 0.28 -5.16
C VAL A 89 2.87 -0.75 -5.33
N TYR A 90 2.54 -1.98 -5.72
CA TYR A 90 3.55 -2.99 -6.07
C TYR A 90 4.27 -2.64 -7.36
N SER A 91 5.58 -2.90 -7.42
CA SER A 91 6.42 -2.56 -8.57
C SER A 91 5.95 -3.23 -9.87
N GLY A 92 5.51 -4.47 -9.81
CA GLY A 92 4.93 -5.19 -10.95
C GLY A 92 3.67 -4.49 -11.49
N HIS A 93 2.82 -3.94 -10.62
CA HIS A 93 1.63 -3.20 -11.06
C HIS A 93 1.98 -1.83 -11.65
N VAL A 94 3.00 -1.13 -11.13
CA VAL A 94 3.51 0.11 -11.75
C VAL A 94 4.04 -0.20 -13.15
N PHE A 95 4.89 -1.23 -13.28
CA PHE A 95 5.45 -1.66 -14.56
C PHE A 95 4.36 -2.04 -15.57
N LEU A 96 3.49 -2.97 -15.21
CA LEU A 96 2.40 -3.43 -16.10
C LEU A 96 1.41 -2.31 -16.43
N GLY A 97 1.15 -1.42 -15.49
CA GLY A 97 0.29 -0.25 -15.68
C GLY A 97 0.86 0.73 -16.69
N ARG A 98 2.14 1.07 -16.58
CA ARG A 98 2.81 1.95 -17.56
C ARG A 98 2.82 1.38 -18.97
N GLU A 99 2.95 0.06 -19.10
CA GLU A 99 2.92 -0.65 -20.38
C GLU A 99 1.51 -0.90 -20.93
N GLY A 100 0.43 -0.59 -20.18
CA GLY A 100 -0.94 -0.94 -20.55
C GLY A 100 -1.17 -2.46 -20.61
N ARG A 101 -0.52 -3.21 -19.76
CA ARG A 101 -0.50 -4.69 -19.72
C ARG A 101 -1.22 -5.29 -18.51
N LEU A 102 -1.88 -4.47 -17.69
CA LEU A 102 -2.72 -4.99 -16.62
C LEU A 102 -3.84 -5.88 -17.18
N LYS A 103 -4.23 -6.91 -16.42
CA LYS A 103 -5.32 -7.79 -16.81
C LYS A 103 -6.61 -7.00 -16.92
N ASN A 104 -7.29 -7.12 -18.07
CA ASN A 104 -8.56 -6.44 -18.39
C ASN A 104 -8.51 -4.89 -18.33
N ASP A 105 -7.32 -4.30 -18.30
CA ASP A 105 -7.12 -2.86 -18.27
C ASP A 105 -5.93 -2.48 -19.13
N LYS A 106 -6.21 -1.87 -20.29
CA LYS A 106 -5.21 -1.47 -21.28
C LYS A 106 -4.81 0.01 -21.17
N HIS A 107 -5.33 0.70 -20.15
CA HIS A 107 -4.93 2.07 -19.87
C HIS A 107 -3.46 2.14 -19.45
N LYS A 108 -2.75 3.17 -19.93
CA LYS A 108 -1.39 3.46 -19.51
C LYS A 108 -1.40 4.46 -18.35
N TYR A 109 -0.76 4.08 -17.27
CA TYR A 109 -0.69 4.85 -16.03
C TYR A 109 0.59 5.71 -16.02
N GLU A 110 0.61 6.78 -16.83
CA GLU A 110 1.81 7.59 -17.09
C GLU A 110 2.09 8.62 -15.98
N ASN A 111 1.05 9.01 -15.22
CA ASN A 111 1.16 10.01 -14.14
C ASN A 111 1.53 9.40 -12.79
N VAL A 112 1.97 8.14 -12.74
CA VAL A 112 2.43 7.49 -11.50
C VAL A 112 3.95 7.39 -11.53
N LEU A 113 4.60 8.08 -10.60
CA LEU A 113 6.05 8.10 -10.44
C LEU A 113 6.46 7.34 -9.20
N ALA A 114 7.49 6.50 -9.29
CA ALA A 114 8.07 5.84 -8.13
C ALA A 114 8.91 6.85 -7.34
N VAL A 115 8.67 6.93 -6.04
CA VAL A 115 9.35 7.84 -5.11
C VAL A 115 10.39 7.09 -4.30
N ALA A 116 9.98 5.98 -3.65
CA ALA A 116 10.88 5.18 -2.83
C ALA A 116 10.45 3.70 -2.81
N TYR A 117 11.43 2.82 -2.56
CA TYR A 117 11.18 1.45 -2.12
C TYR A 117 10.85 1.46 -0.63
N LEU A 118 9.79 0.75 -0.24
CA LEU A 118 9.39 0.63 1.15
C LEU A 118 9.81 -0.72 1.75
N TYR A 119 9.33 -1.81 1.18
CA TYR A 119 9.62 -3.17 1.66
C TYR A 119 9.27 -4.22 0.61
N GLY A 120 9.75 -5.44 0.84
CA GLY A 120 9.30 -6.61 0.10
C GLY A 120 7.98 -7.14 0.66
N ALA A 121 6.98 -7.31 -0.20
CA ALA A 121 5.68 -7.85 0.15
C ALA A 121 5.59 -9.31 -0.29
N PRO A 122 5.78 -10.30 0.61
CA PRO A 122 5.67 -11.71 0.25
C PRO A 122 4.23 -12.16 0.09
N ALA A 123 4.06 -13.16 -0.76
CA ALA A 123 2.90 -14.03 -0.75
C ALA A 123 2.91 -14.84 0.55
N GLN A 124 1.77 -14.91 1.23
CA GLN A 124 1.57 -15.74 2.41
C GLN A 124 0.27 -16.53 2.23
N LEU A 125 0.36 -17.84 2.17
CA LEU A 125 -0.79 -18.75 2.13
C LEU A 125 -0.89 -19.42 3.49
N VAL A 126 -1.91 -19.03 4.24
CA VAL A 126 -2.17 -19.52 5.60
C VAL A 126 -3.14 -20.68 5.55
N VAL A 127 -2.78 -21.78 6.19
CA VAL A 127 -3.60 -22.99 6.33
C VAL A 127 -3.61 -23.46 7.78
N ARG A 128 -4.48 -24.42 8.14
CA ARG A 128 -4.36 -25.15 9.40
C ARG A 128 -3.24 -26.16 9.28
N LYS A 129 -2.47 -26.34 10.37
CA LYS A 129 -1.30 -27.24 10.40
C LYS A 129 -1.66 -28.70 10.15
N ASP A 130 -2.87 -29.09 10.50
CA ASP A 130 -3.40 -30.47 10.33
C ASP A 130 -4.28 -30.64 9.07
N ALA A 131 -4.32 -29.63 8.18
CA ALA A 131 -5.20 -29.65 7.02
C ALA A 131 -4.74 -30.59 5.88
N GLY A 132 -3.50 -31.09 5.94
CA GLY A 132 -2.90 -31.90 4.86
C GLY A 132 -2.71 -31.11 3.56
N ILE A 133 -2.36 -29.81 3.68
CA ILE A 133 -2.06 -28.90 2.58
C ILE A 133 -0.59 -28.54 2.69
N ASP A 134 0.25 -29.07 1.81
CA ASP A 134 1.69 -28.87 1.81
C ASP A 134 2.16 -28.01 0.60
N SER A 135 1.30 -27.81 -0.38
CA SER A 135 1.53 -27.03 -1.61
C SER A 135 0.28 -26.25 -1.98
N ALA A 136 0.42 -25.18 -2.77
CA ALA A 136 -0.72 -24.47 -3.34
C ALA A 136 -1.60 -25.39 -4.22
N LEU A 137 -1.02 -26.46 -4.80
CA LEU A 137 -1.74 -27.43 -5.63
C LEU A 137 -2.78 -28.25 -4.82
N ASP A 138 -2.59 -28.40 -3.52
CA ASP A 138 -3.51 -29.13 -2.63
C ASP A 138 -4.80 -28.34 -2.32
N LEU A 139 -4.91 -27.11 -2.82
CA LEU A 139 -6.10 -26.27 -2.64
C LEU A 139 -7.29 -26.65 -3.54
N GLU A 140 -7.15 -27.63 -4.44
CA GLU A 140 -8.26 -28.05 -5.30
C GLU A 140 -9.49 -28.46 -4.46
N GLY A 141 -10.64 -27.83 -4.75
CA GLY A 141 -11.90 -28.00 -4.01
C GLY A 141 -11.97 -27.28 -2.65
N LYS A 142 -10.94 -26.55 -2.23
CA LYS A 142 -10.90 -25.84 -0.96
C LYS A 142 -11.51 -24.44 -1.05
N LYS A 143 -12.02 -23.96 0.09
CA LYS A 143 -12.51 -22.59 0.28
C LYS A 143 -11.35 -21.67 0.61
N VAL A 144 -10.99 -20.78 -0.32
CA VAL A 144 -9.81 -19.92 -0.18
C VAL A 144 -10.21 -18.44 -0.16
N GLY A 145 -9.78 -17.71 0.88
CA GLY A 145 -9.81 -16.26 0.91
C GLY A 145 -8.72 -15.70 -0.02
N VAL A 146 -9.10 -15.00 -1.10
CA VAL A 146 -8.18 -14.61 -2.18
C VAL A 146 -7.82 -13.12 -2.21
N GLY A 147 -8.15 -12.38 -1.16
CA GLY A 147 -7.98 -10.92 -1.07
C GLY A 147 -9.20 -10.16 -1.60
N ASN A 148 -9.23 -8.84 -1.38
CA ASN A 148 -10.32 -7.98 -1.85
C ASN A 148 -10.41 -7.97 -3.38
N ALA A 149 -11.62 -8.07 -3.92
CA ALA A 149 -11.84 -7.87 -5.36
C ALA A 149 -11.27 -6.52 -5.82
N GLY A 150 -10.50 -6.53 -6.91
CA GLY A 150 -9.85 -5.32 -7.45
C GLY A 150 -8.59 -4.86 -6.71
N SER A 151 -8.15 -5.60 -5.68
CA SER A 151 -6.88 -5.33 -5.00
C SER A 151 -5.69 -5.91 -5.75
N GLY A 152 -4.48 -5.41 -5.41
CA GLY A 152 -3.24 -6.00 -5.90
C GLY A 152 -2.99 -7.41 -5.34
N ALA A 153 -3.39 -7.68 -4.10
CA ALA A 153 -3.26 -9.00 -3.50
C ALA A 153 -4.16 -10.03 -4.22
N PHE A 154 -5.40 -9.66 -4.55
CA PHE A 154 -6.29 -10.48 -5.37
C PHE A 154 -5.68 -10.76 -6.75
N ALA A 155 -5.15 -9.70 -7.42
CA ALA A 155 -4.56 -9.85 -8.75
C ALA A 155 -3.33 -10.77 -8.74
N ASN A 156 -2.48 -10.69 -7.71
CA ASN A 156 -1.31 -11.54 -7.56
C ASN A 156 -1.70 -12.99 -7.21
N CYS A 157 -2.74 -13.19 -6.38
CA CYS A 157 -3.32 -14.51 -6.11
C CYS A 157 -3.86 -15.15 -7.40
N GLU A 158 -4.69 -14.39 -8.14
CA GLU A 158 -5.24 -14.85 -9.42
C GLU A 158 -4.15 -15.16 -10.43
N LEU A 159 -3.11 -14.33 -10.52
CA LEU A 159 -1.98 -14.53 -11.42
C LEU A 159 -1.25 -15.84 -11.11
N PHE A 160 -0.87 -16.03 -9.83
CA PHE A 160 -0.12 -17.20 -9.40
C PHE A 160 -0.93 -18.48 -9.52
N PHE A 161 -2.15 -18.51 -9.02
CA PHE A 161 -3.01 -19.70 -9.07
C PHE A 161 -3.49 -20.04 -10.50
N THR A 162 -3.67 -19.01 -11.37
CA THR A 162 -3.90 -19.24 -12.80
C THR A 162 -2.67 -19.86 -13.46
N HIS A 163 -1.46 -19.39 -13.10
CA HIS A 163 -0.21 -19.94 -13.61
C HIS A 163 -0.03 -21.42 -13.20
N LEU A 164 -0.40 -21.78 -11.97
CA LEU A 164 -0.40 -23.16 -11.48
C LEU A 164 -1.57 -24.02 -12.01
N GLY A 165 -2.55 -23.41 -12.69
CA GLY A 165 -3.72 -24.11 -13.22
C GLY A 165 -4.77 -24.52 -12.17
N ILE A 166 -4.76 -23.87 -11.00
CA ILE A 166 -5.70 -24.15 -9.90
C ILE A 166 -6.77 -23.08 -9.67
N TRP A 167 -6.66 -21.91 -10.30
CA TRP A 167 -7.55 -20.78 -10.04
C TRP A 167 -9.04 -21.12 -10.18
N ASP A 168 -9.42 -21.90 -11.18
CA ASP A 168 -10.81 -22.32 -11.42
C ASP A 168 -11.19 -23.61 -10.68
N LYS A 169 -10.28 -24.20 -9.92
CA LYS A 169 -10.49 -25.43 -9.15
C LYS A 169 -10.71 -25.17 -7.67
N ILE A 170 -10.51 -23.93 -7.18
CA ILE A 170 -10.75 -23.51 -5.80
C ILE A 170 -12.08 -22.78 -5.66
N GLU A 171 -12.69 -22.84 -4.47
CA GLU A 171 -13.83 -22.00 -4.10
C GLU A 171 -13.31 -20.64 -3.62
N ARG A 172 -13.37 -19.64 -4.50
CA ARG A 172 -12.79 -18.31 -4.29
C ARG A 172 -13.70 -17.42 -3.45
N ASN A 173 -13.16 -16.88 -2.35
CA ASN A 173 -13.86 -15.97 -1.46
C ASN A 173 -13.11 -14.63 -1.45
N ALA A 174 -13.63 -13.61 -2.16
CA ALA A 174 -13.01 -12.29 -2.24
C ALA A 174 -13.38 -11.48 -1.00
N MET A 175 -12.39 -11.23 -0.12
CA MET A 175 -12.58 -10.49 1.13
C MET A 175 -11.26 -9.88 1.64
N GLY A 176 -11.35 -8.93 2.59
CA GLY A 176 -10.19 -8.31 3.23
C GLY A 176 -9.45 -9.26 4.15
N TYR A 177 -8.22 -8.89 4.51
CA TYR A 177 -7.34 -9.77 5.30
C TYR A 177 -7.93 -10.11 6.67
N ASN A 178 -8.46 -9.12 7.40
CA ASN A 178 -9.06 -9.36 8.71
C ASN A 178 -10.35 -10.18 8.61
N ASP A 179 -11.16 -9.94 7.57
CA ASP A 179 -12.38 -10.73 7.33
C ASP A 179 -12.03 -12.17 6.97
N ALA A 180 -10.98 -12.37 6.16
CA ALA A 180 -10.48 -13.70 5.81
C ALA A 180 -9.93 -14.45 7.04
N ALA A 181 -9.17 -13.77 7.91
CA ALA A 181 -8.68 -14.36 9.15
C ALA A 181 -9.83 -14.72 10.10
N ALA A 182 -10.86 -13.88 10.21
CA ALA A 182 -12.07 -14.18 11.00
C ALA A 182 -12.85 -15.36 10.42
N ALA A 183 -13.08 -15.39 9.11
CA ALA A 183 -13.75 -16.50 8.41
C ALA A 183 -12.97 -17.80 8.54
N PHE A 184 -11.64 -17.75 8.45
CA PHE A 184 -10.77 -18.89 8.71
C PHE A 184 -10.89 -19.38 10.16
N GLY A 185 -10.86 -18.49 11.15
CA GLY A 185 -11.08 -18.82 12.55
C GLY A 185 -12.42 -19.49 12.82
N ASN A 186 -13.46 -19.13 12.06
CA ASN A 186 -14.81 -19.70 12.12
C ASN A 186 -15.01 -20.96 11.27
N ASN A 187 -13.96 -21.56 10.71
CA ASN A 187 -14.02 -22.72 9.81
C ASN A 187 -14.85 -22.49 8.53
N GLN A 188 -14.98 -21.24 8.09
CA GLN A 188 -15.64 -20.88 6.84
C GLN A 188 -14.68 -20.88 5.64
N LEU A 189 -13.37 -20.82 5.90
CA LEU A 189 -12.28 -20.96 4.94
C LEU A 189 -11.33 -22.09 5.34
N ASP A 190 -10.78 -22.79 4.36
CA ASP A 190 -9.73 -23.79 4.53
C ASP A 190 -8.34 -23.13 4.49
N ALA A 191 -8.20 -22.05 3.71
CA ALA A 191 -6.98 -21.29 3.56
C ALA A 191 -7.30 -19.82 3.27
N PHE A 192 -6.31 -18.93 3.48
CA PHE A 192 -6.41 -17.56 2.98
C PHE A 192 -5.05 -17.02 2.54
N TRP A 193 -5.12 -16.21 1.50
CA TRP A 193 -3.99 -15.56 0.85
C TRP A 193 -3.81 -14.14 1.33
N LEU A 194 -2.55 -13.77 1.59
CA LEU A 194 -2.12 -12.40 1.78
C LEU A 194 -0.96 -12.09 0.82
N PHE A 195 -0.86 -10.83 0.47
CA PHE A 195 0.31 -10.30 -0.22
C PHE A 195 0.69 -8.99 0.48
N THR A 196 1.57 -9.08 1.49
CA THR A 196 1.85 -7.98 2.42
C THR A 196 3.10 -8.30 3.23
N ALA A 197 3.72 -7.29 3.89
CA ALA A 197 4.84 -7.54 4.79
C ALA A 197 4.45 -8.47 5.95
N PHE A 198 5.45 -8.99 6.63
CA PHE A 198 5.31 -9.75 7.88
C PHE A 198 6.01 -9.00 9.04
N PRO A 199 5.51 -9.13 10.28
CA PRO A 199 4.31 -9.87 10.67
C PRO A 199 3.02 -9.12 10.27
N SER A 200 2.04 -9.85 9.70
CA SER A 200 0.72 -9.30 9.35
C SER A 200 -0.25 -9.47 10.52
N GLY A 201 -1.00 -8.40 10.85
CA GLY A 201 -2.01 -8.46 11.92
C GLY A 201 -3.09 -9.52 11.68
N ALA A 202 -3.47 -9.77 10.43
CA ALA A 202 -4.44 -10.79 10.07
C ALA A 202 -3.93 -12.21 10.34
N VAL A 203 -2.65 -12.50 10.06
CA VAL A 203 -2.04 -13.80 10.36
C VAL A 203 -1.89 -13.98 11.87
N ILE A 204 -1.45 -12.92 12.60
CA ILE A 204 -1.40 -12.94 14.06
C ILE A 204 -2.77 -13.29 14.66
N MET A 205 -3.85 -12.65 14.15
CA MET A 205 -5.22 -12.91 14.58
C MET A 205 -5.63 -14.38 14.35
N ALA A 206 -5.35 -14.93 13.17
CA ALA A 206 -5.63 -16.34 12.86
C ALA A 206 -4.86 -17.29 13.77
N ALA A 207 -3.59 -17.00 14.08
CA ALA A 207 -2.71 -17.79 14.94
C ALA A 207 -3.09 -17.76 16.43
N GLN A 208 -3.92 -16.81 16.86
CA GLN A 208 -4.41 -16.76 18.23
C GLN A 208 -5.38 -17.89 18.55
N THR A 209 -6.17 -18.31 17.58
CA THR A 209 -7.29 -19.27 17.76
C THR A 209 -7.10 -20.58 16.99
N ASN A 210 -6.10 -20.67 16.14
CA ASN A 210 -5.83 -21.86 15.34
C ASN A 210 -4.33 -22.20 15.38
N ASP A 211 -4.01 -23.48 15.23
CA ASP A 211 -2.66 -23.91 14.88
C ASP A 211 -2.49 -23.76 13.35
N ILE A 212 -1.67 -22.78 12.97
CA ILE A 212 -1.48 -22.42 11.56
C ILE A 212 -0.14 -22.92 11.02
N ALA A 213 -0.08 -23.09 9.70
CA ALA A 213 1.14 -23.16 8.91
C ALA A 213 1.09 -22.15 7.76
N LEU A 214 2.26 -21.75 7.29
CA LEU A 214 2.44 -21.07 6.02
C LEU A 214 2.99 -22.09 5.01
N ILE A 215 2.55 -22.00 3.76
CA ILE A 215 2.98 -22.90 2.69
C ILE A 215 4.22 -22.35 1.98
N ASP A 216 5.19 -23.24 1.65
CA ASP A 216 6.33 -22.91 0.77
C ASP A 216 5.83 -22.67 -0.67
N LEU A 217 5.55 -21.41 -0.99
CA LEU A 217 5.12 -21.01 -2.33
C LEU A 217 6.28 -20.83 -3.31
N ARG A 218 7.53 -20.76 -2.81
CA ARG A 218 8.71 -20.64 -3.66
C ARG A 218 8.94 -21.91 -4.46
N GLN A 219 8.74 -23.08 -3.85
CA GLN A 219 8.93 -24.35 -4.56
C GLN A 219 7.93 -24.47 -5.72
N ASP A 220 6.65 -24.20 -5.48
CA ASP A 220 5.62 -24.17 -6.53
C ASP A 220 5.98 -23.16 -7.66
N ALA A 221 6.54 -21.99 -7.29
CA ALA A 221 6.95 -20.98 -8.25
C ALA A 221 8.17 -21.40 -9.09
N ILE A 222 9.14 -22.14 -8.50
CA ILE A 222 10.31 -22.67 -9.22
C ILE A 222 9.87 -23.77 -10.19
N ASP A 223 9.12 -24.74 -9.70
CA ASP A 223 8.72 -25.92 -10.48
C ASP A 223 7.83 -25.57 -11.67
N SER A 224 7.08 -24.46 -11.56
CA SER A 224 6.21 -23.94 -12.63
C SER A 224 6.91 -22.94 -13.57
N ALA A 225 8.18 -22.60 -13.38
CA ALA A 225 8.89 -21.52 -14.10
C ALA A 225 8.20 -20.14 -13.96
N PHE A 226 7.61 -19.87 -12.79
CA PHE A 226 6.89 -18.63 -12.53
C PHE A 226 7.80 -17.39 -12.60
N PHE A 227 9.01 -17.47 -12.05
CA PHE A 227 9.97 -16.36 -12.05
C PHE A 227 10.48 -15.99 -13.45
N GLU A 228 10.64 -16.98 -14.35
CA GLU A 228 11.04 -16.71 -15.72
C GLU A 228 9.95 -15.95 -16.49
N LYS A 229 8.70 -16.30 -16.22
CA LYS A 229 7.56 -15.66 -16.88
C LYS A 229 7.22 -14.29 -16.30
N TYR A 230 7.47 -14.08 -15.00
CA TYR A 230 7.13 -12.87 -14.27
C TYR A 230 8.34 -12.33 -13.49
N PRO A 231 9.33 -11.72 -14.17
CA PRO A 231 10.64 -11.36 -13.60
C PRO A 231 10.61 -10.22 -12.59
N TYR A 232 9.47 -9.62 -12.33
CA TYR A 232 9.28 -8.60 -11.28
C TYR A 232 9.01 -9.22 -9.90
N PHE A 233 8.76 -10.53 -9.82
CA PHE A 233 8.77 -11.26 -8.56
C PHE A 233 10.17 -11.78 -8.23
N SER A 234 10.47 -11.83 -6.94
CA SER A 234 11.72 -12.37 -6.42
C SER A 234 11.47 -13.30 -5.24
N GLN A 235 12.45 -14.12 -4.90
CA GLN A 235 12.36 -15.00 -3.73
C GLN A 235 12.50 -14.22 -2.43
N LEU A 236 11.81 -14.68 -1.38
CA LEU A 236 11.92 -14.17 -0.02
C LEU A 236 11.64 -15.30 0.97
N ILE A 237 12.20 -15.21 2.17
CA ILE A 237 11.94 -16.12 3.28
C ILE A 237 11.16 -15.36 4.36
N VAL A 238 10.05 -15.93 4.84
CA VAL A 238 9.40 -15.51 6.08
C VAL A 238 10.11 -16.25 7.21
N PRO A 239 10.83 -15.56 8.13
CA PRO A 239 11.65 -16.21 9.13
C PRO A 239 10.85 -17.04 10.14
N ALA A 240 11.46 -18.09 10.64
CA ALA A 240 10.96 -18.86 11.79
C ALA A 240 10.60 -17.93 12.96
N GLY A 241 9.52 -18.24 13.67
CA GLY A 241 9.06 -17.45 14.81
C GLY A 241 8.36 -16.13 14.48
N THR A 242 8.20 -15.79 13.19
CA THR A 242 7.41 -14.60 12.76
C THR A 242 5.96 -14.68 13.27
N TYR A 243 5.39 -15.86 13.29
CA TYR A 243 4.04 -16.12 13.80
C TYR A 243 4.04 -17.30 14.77
N LYS A 244 3.11 -17.27 15.73
CA LYS A 244 2.89 -18.41 16.65
C LYS A 244 2.55 -19.66 15.83
N GLY A 245 3.28 -20.75 16.05
CA GLY A 245 3.10 -22.02 15.34
C GLY A 245 3.86 -22.16 14.03
N VAL A 246 4.56 -21.11 13.59
CA VAL A 246 5.46 -21.13 12.42
C VAL A 246 6.90 -21.15 12.95
N ASP A 247 7.42 -22.35 13.20
CA ASP A 247 8.68 -22.59 13.92
C ASP A 247 9.88 -22.78 12.98
N GLU A 248 9.64 -22.81 11.67
CA GLU A 248 10.67 -22.95 10.62
C GLU A 248 10.59 -21.79 9.64
N ASP A 249 11.69 -21.54 8.93
CA ASP A 249 11.74 -20.59 7.81
C ASP A 249 10.78 -21.04 6.70
N VAL A 250 9.92 -20.13 6.23
CA VAL A 250 8.99 -20.43 5.14
C VAL A 250 9.39 -19.68 3.88
N PRO A 251 9.89 -20.38 2.87
CA PRO A 251 10.23 -19.78 1.60
C PRO A 251 8.98 -19.36 0.82
N SER A 252 9.07 -18.18 0.18
CA SER A 252 7.99 -17.62 -0.62
C SER A 252 8.54 -16.76 -1.76
N PHE A 253 7.67 -16.03 -2.42
CA PHE A 253 8.02 -15.00 -3.39
C PHE A 253 7.38 -13.67 -3.02
N GLN A 254 7.95 -12.59 -3.52
CA GLN A 254 7.54 -11.23 -3.21
C GLN A 254 7.50 -10.33 -4.44
N ASP A 255 6.78 -9.22 -4.31
CA ASP A 255 6.92 -7.99 -5.12
C ASP A 255 7.38 -6.84 -4.21
N SER A 256 7.98 -5.82 -4.78
CA SER A 256 8.40 -4.63 -4.05
C SER A 256 7.21 -3.68 -3.83
N ALA A 257 6.96 -3.30 -2.58
CA ALA A 257 6.06 -2.21 -2.27
C ALA A 257 6.78 -0.88 -2.48
N LEU A 258 6.24 -0.03 -3.36
CA LEU A 258 6.78 1.28 -3.68
C LEU A 258 5.87 2.37 -3.12
N TRP A 259 6.45 3.40 -2.54
CA TRP A 259 5.81 4.69 -2.43
C TRP A 259 5.77 5.33 -3.81
N VAL A 260 4.59 5.71 -4.28
CA VAL A 260 4.39 6.39 -5.55
C VAL A 260 3.73 7.75 -5.34
N ALA A 261 4.00 8.68 -6.25
CA ALA A 261 3.39 10.00 -6.31
C ALA A 261 2.69 10.22 -7.64
N ASN A 262 1.66 11.07 -7.64
CA ASN A 262 1.14 11.65 -8.88
C ASN A 262 2.17 12.62 -9.45
N ALA A 263 2.32 12.65 -10.77
CA ALA A 263 3.32 13.49 -11.46
C ALA A 263 3.10 15.00 -11.27
N ASP A 264 1.90 15.43 -10.86
CA ASP A 264 1.58 16.84 -10.62
C ASP A 264 1.92 17.30 -9.19
N VAL A 265 2.33 16.37 -8.29
CA VAL A 265 2.79 16.75 -6.94
C VAL A 265 4.10 17.53 -7.05
N PRO A 266 4.22 18.72 -6.42
CA PRO A 266 5.43 19.52 -6.48
C PRO A 266 6.66 18.76 -5.97
N GLU A 267 7.80 18.93 -6.65
CA GLU A 267 9.04 18.21 -6.33
C GLU A 267 9.56 18.53 -4.92
N ASP A 268 9.41 19.79 -4.48
CA ASP A 268 9.78 20.22 -3.13
C ASP A 268 8.94 19.53 -2.04
N VAL A 269 7.65 19.31 -2.27
CA VAL A 269 6.79 18.54 -1.36
C VAL A 269 7.26 17.08 -1.27
N VAL A 270 7.56 16.46 -2.42
CA VAL A 270 8.10 15.09 -2.45
C VAL A 270 9.43 15.02 -1.72
N TYR A 271 10.31 15.99 -1.96
CA TYR A 271 11.63 16.07 -1.32
C TYR A 271 11.51 16.22 0.20
N ASP A 272 10.66 17.16 0.67
CA ASP A 272 10.44 17.38 2.11
C ASP A 272 9.93 16.10 2.80
N MET A 273 8.94 15.43 2.20
CA MET A 273 8.37 14.20 2.76
C MET A 273 9.38 13.02 2.80
N LEU A 274 10.41 13.05 1.94
CA LEU A 274 11.45 12.02 1.90
C LEU A 274 12.66 12.34 2.79
N SER A 275 13.02 13.62 2.90
CA SER A 275 14.26 14.04 3.57
C SER A 275 14.17 13.95 5.10
N GLU A 276 12.96 14.09 5.65
CA GLU A 276 12.69 14.15 7.09
C GLU A 276 12.59 12.76 7.76
N ASP A 277 13.22 11.69 7.23
CA ASP A 277 13.36 10.38 7.89
C ASP A 277 12.53 9.21 7.32
N LEU A 278 12.57 9.01 6.00
CA LEU A 278 12.05 7.79 5.41
C LEU A 278 12.58 6.51 6.11
N HIS A 279 13.84 6.53 6.58
CA HIS A 279 14.42 5.39 7.29
C HIS A 279 13.78 5.13 8.67
N LEU A 280 13.24 6.14 9.36
CA LEU A 280 12.52 5.93 10.63
C LEU A 280 11.14 5.32 10.40
N ILE A 281 10.46 5.68 9.31
CA ILE A 281 9.18 5.05 8.92
C ILE A 281 9.42 3.56 8.62
N LEU A 282 10.53 3.23 7.96
CA LEU A 282 10.88 1.86 7.58
C LEU A 282 11.31 0.98 8.78
N ILE A 283 11.82 1.56 9.87
CA ILE A 283 12.19 0.82 11.09
C ILE A 283 10.95 0.36 11.88
N HIS A 284 9.79 1.01 11.68
CA HIS A 284 8.55 0.76 12.41
C HIS A 284 7.53 -0.07 11.61
N ILE A 285 7.90 -0.53 10.40
CA ILE A 285 7.14 -1.42 9.54
C ILE A 285 7.76 -2.82 9.56
#